data_a5826aa26dbf26caef85d6cb7bfe67b1
#
_entry.id   a5826aa26dbf26caef85d6cb7bfe67b1
#
_cell.length_a   1.000
_cell.length_b   1.000
_cell.length_c   1.000
_cell.angle_alpha   90.00
_cell.angle_beta   90.00
_cell.angle_gamma   90.00
#
_symmetry.space_group_name_H-M   'P 1'
#
loop_
_entity.id
_entity.type
_entity.pdbx_description
1 polymer ?
#
loop_
_entity_poly.entity_id
_entity_poly.type
_entity_poly.pdbx_seq_one_letter_code
_entity_poly.pdbx_strand_id
1 'polypeptide(L)'
;MPNRVISPDANDTTRERILKAAILRFSAHSYDNTGLRDIAADVGVDMAYVQRSFGSKEKLFYEAVKESGKPEQLFADDDGCLPSILTKQILSRKAANEIRVLDIVIQSFASPAASRVLNEFLEEDFVTPLVSKHPMVPRRRAALVAAFLAGVGILKDVIKADPLLKGDAAALEEDVRMVIAAILELGPNDLDTSCD
;
A
#
# COMPACT_ATOMS: atom_id res chain seq x y z
N MET A 1 -4.44 10.66 21.07
CA MET A 1 -4.62 9.75 19.92
C MET A 1 -5.35 8.55 20.45
N PRO A 2 -6.49 8.10 19.86
CA PRO A 2 -7.13 6.87 20.30
C PRO A 2 -6.18 5.70 20.04
N ASN A 3 -5.99 4.88 21.06
CA ASN A 3 -5.19 3.67 21.02
C ASN A 3 -5.83 2.72 19.99
N ARG A 4 -5.24 2.63 18.78
CA ARG A 4 -5.65 1.65 17.78
C ARG A 4 -5.15 0.29 18.25
N VAL A 5 -5.98 -0.41 18.99
CA VAL A 5 -5.74 -1.80 19.38
C VAL A 5 -6.31 -2.67 18.26
N ILE A 6 -5.46 -3.32 17.49
CA ILE A 6 -5.91 -4.51 16.72
C ILE A 6 -6.14 -5.57 17.79
N SER A 7 -7.41 -5.92 18.03
CA SER A 7 -7.74 -7.07 18.86
C SER A 7 -7.10 -8.30 18.20
N PRO A 8 -6.25 -9.06 18.92
CA PRO A 8 -5.73 -10.31 18.39
C PRO A 8 -6.91 -11.21 18.08
N ASP A 9 -6.97 -11.73 16.85
CA ASP A 9 -7.90 -12.82 16.57
C ASP A 9 -7.43 -14.03 17.39
N ALA A 10 -8.38 -14.77 18.00
CA ALA A 10 -8.05 -15.92 18.84
C ALA A 10 -7.26 -17.02 18.08
N ASN A 11 -7.29 -16.97 16.75
CA ASN A 11 -6.58 -17.90 15.85
C ASN A 11 -5.24 -17.36 15.32
N ASP A 12 -4.85 -16.11 15.63
CA ASP A 12 -3.59 -15.55 15.13
C ASP A 12 -2.38 -16.30 15.70
N THR A 13 -1.50 -16.71 14.82
CA THR A 13 -0.16 -17.18 15.21
C THR A 13 0.64 -16.04 15.84
N THR A 14 1.65 -16.39 16.62
CA THR A 14 2.55 -15.38 17.21
C THR A 14 3.22 -14.50 16.14
N ARG A 15 3.55 -15.07 14.97
CA ARG A 15 4.13 -14.35 13.84
C ARG A 15 3.15 -13.31 13.27
N GLU A 16 1.89 -13.67 13.08
CA GLU A 16 0.83 -12.75 12.62
C GLU A 16 0.57 -11.63 13.64
N ARG A 17 0.57 -11.95 14.94
CA ARG A 17 0.45 -10.94 16.00
C ARG A 17 1.60 -9.93 15.97
N ILE A 18 2.84 -10.40 15.74
CA ILE A 18 4.01 -9.51 15.58
C ILE A 18 3.85 -8.61 14.34
N LEU A 19 3.42 -9.17 13.20
CA LEU A 19 3.20 -8.41 11.97
C LEU A 19 2.12 -7.34 12.17
N LYS A 20 0.99 -7.68 12.78
CA LYS A 20 -0.07 -6.73 13.13
C LYS A 20 0.42 -5.62 14.06
N ALA A 21 1.20 -5.95 15.08
CA ALA A 21 1.80 -4.95 15.99
C ALA A 21 2.81 -4.04 15.25
N ALA A 22 3.59 -4.60 14.32
CA ALA A 22 4.51 -3.84 13.48
C ALA A 22 3.76 -2.85 12.57
N ILE A 23 2.69 -3.29 11.90
CA ILE A 23 1.82 -2.44 11.08
C ILE A 23 1.28 -1.25 11.89
N LEU A 24 0.76 -1.52 13.09
CA LEU A 24 0.27 -0.46 14.00
C LEU A 24 1.35 0.54 14.35
N ARG A 25 2.54 0.05 14.75
CA ARG A 25 3.63 0.94 15.15
C ARG A 25 4.16 1.76 14.00
N PHE A 26 4.42 1.15 12.84
CA PHE A 26 4.91 1.86 11.66
C PHE A 26 3.88 2.84 11.07
N SER A 27 2.58 2.62 11.28
CA SER A 27 1.55 3.58 10.90
C SER A 27 1.41 4.77 11.88
N ALA A 28 1.90 4.63 13.11
CA ALA A 28 1.81 5.65 14.16
C ALA A 28 3.13 6.39 14.39
N HIS A 29 4.26 5.75 14.13
CA HIS A 29 5.61 6.25 14.39
C HIS A 29 6.50 6.10 13.16
N SER A 30 7.52 6.97 13.05
CA SER A 30 8.51 6.83 11.98
C SER A 30 9.28 5.52 12.08
N TYR A 31 9.80 5.06 10.94
CA TYR A 31 10.64 3.88 10.90
C TYR A 31 11.77 3.95 11.95
N ASP A 32 12.49 5.07 12.04
CA ASP A 32 13.63 5.21 12.94
C ASP A 32 13.24 5.16 14.42
N ASN A 33 12.04 5.65 14.76
CA ASN A 33 11.52 5.66 16.13
C ASN A 33 10.80 4.35 16.53
N THR A 34 10.73 3.37 15.65
CA THR A 34 10.10 2.07 15.94
C THR A 34 11.21 1.02 16.13
N GLY A 35 11.34 0.46 17.32
CA GLY A 35 12.29 -0.61 17.65
C GLY A 35 11.67 -2.00 17.65
N LEU A 36 12.46 -3.05 17.34
CA LEU A 36 11.99 -4.45 17.48
C LEU A 36 11.61 -4.80 18.93
N ARG A 37 12.25 -4.15 19.92
CA ARG A 37 11.90 -4.33 21.35
C ARG A 37 10.51 -3.82 21.66
N ASP A 38 10.13 -2.71 21.05
CA ASP A 38 8.81 -2.11 21.27
C ASP A 38 7.70 -3.00 20.69
N ILE A 39 7.94 -3.54 19.48
CA ILE A 39 7.02 -4.48 18.83
C ILE A 39 6.90 -5.78 19.62
N ALA A 40 8.03 -6.29 20.14
CA ALA A 40 8.06 -7.49 20.98
C ALA A 40 7.26 -7.28 22.27
N ALA A 41 7.42 -6.11 22.91
CA ALA A 41 6.69 -5.75 24.13
C ALA A 41 5.18 -5.68 23.92
N ASP A 42 4.70 -5.15 22.78
CA ASP A 42 3.26 -5.07 22.45
C ASP A 42 2.60 -6.44 22.34
N VAL A 43 3.36 -7.44 21.90
CA VAL A 43 2.88 -8.82 21.72
C VAL A 43 3.13 -9.70 22.94
N GLY A 44 4.00 -9.25 23.86
CA GLY A 44 4.41 -10.01 25.04
C GLY A 44 5.38 -11.15 24.71
N VAL A 45 6.31 -10.93 23.77
CA VAL A 45 7.35 -11.88 23.37
C VAL A 45 8.74 -11.30 23.52
N ASP A 46 9.76 -12.16 23.48
CA ASP A 46 11.16 -11.74 23.46
C ASP A 46 11.54 -11.10 22.12
N MET A 47 12.37 -10.06 22.13
CA MET A 47 12.94 -9.46 20.92
C MET A 47 13.67 -10.50 20.06
N ALA A 48 14.36 -11.47 20.70
CA ALA A 48 15.02 -12.56 19.99
C ALA A 48 14.02 -13.44 19.19
N TYR A 49 12.77 -13.57 19.65
CA TYR A 49 11.74 -14.28 18.92
C TYR A 49 11.34 -13.48 17.65
N VAL A 50 11.15 -12.17 17.77
CA VAL A 50 10.85 -11.30 16.62
C VAL A 50 11.97 -11.40 15.58
N GLN A 51 13.23 -11.34 16.04
CA GLN A 51 14.41 -11.43 15.16
C GLN A 51 14.53 -12.80 14.46
N ARG A 52 14.20 -13.90 15.14
CA ARG A 52 14.16 -15.23 14.51
C ARG A 52 13.03 -15.36 13.49
N SER A 53 11.87 -14.72 13.74
CA SER A 53 10.69 -14.83 12.88
C SER A 53 10.79 -14.00 11.60
N PHE A 54 11.48 -12.86 11.64
CA PHE A 54 11.53 -11.89 10.53
C PHE A 54 12.96 -11.57 10.06
N GLY A 55 13.97 -11.92 10.82
CA GLY A 55 15.38 -11.70 10.51
C GLY A 55 15.85 -10.30 10.90
N SER A 56 15.29 -9.25 10.31
CA SER A 56 15.69 -7.86 10.58
C SER A 56 14.50 -6.91 10.67
N LYS A 57 14.74 -5.68 11.13
CA LYS A 57 13.74 -4.61 11.14
C LYS A 57 13.31 -4.23 9.73
N GLU A 58 14.25 -4.21 8.78
CA GLU A 58 13.99 -3.93 7.37
C GLU A 58 13.02 -4.96 6.77
N LYS A 59 13.25 -6.25 7.02
CA LYS A 59 12.38 -7.33 6.55
C LYS A 59 10.99 -7.27 7.19
N LEU A 60 10.91 -7.00 8.50
CA LEU A 60 9.63 -6.82 9.19
C LEU A 60 8.88 -5.60 8.65
N PHE A 61 9.59 -4.51 8.35
CA PHE A 61 9.00 -3.32 7.74
C PHE A 61 8.50 -3.61 6.32
N TYR A 62 9.27 -4.33 5.50
CA TYR A 62 8.85 -4.77 4.17
C TYR A 62 7.56 -5.59 4.23
N GLU A 63 7.50 -6.60 5.12
CA GLU A 63 6.28 -7.40 5.29
C GLU A 63 5.09 -6.56 5.79
N ALA A 64 5.32 -5.59 6.67
CA ALA A 64 4.26 -4.68 7.13
C ALA A 64 3.72 -3.79 6.01
N VAL A 65 4.59 -3.27 5.14
CA VAL A 65 4.21 -2.49 3.95
C VAL A 65 3.42 -3.37 2.99
N LYS A 66 3.91 -4.56 2.69
CA LYS A 66 3.30 -5.52 1.78
C LYS A 66 1.90 -5.96 2.25
N GLU A 67 1.77 -6.37 3.51
CA GLU A 67 0.47 -6.76 4.09
C GLU A 67 -0.54 -5.61 4.08
N SER A 68 -0.07 -4.37 4.30
CA SER A 68 -0.94 -3.19 4.27
C SER A 68 -1.32 -2.74 2.85
N GLY A 69 -0.50 -3.05 1.86
CA GLY A 69 -0.72 -2.69 0.45
C GLY A 69 -1.47 -3.75 -0.34
N LYS A 70 -1.36 -5.02 0.07
CA LYS A 70 -1.95 -6.19 -0.60
C LYS A 70 -1.76 -6.19 -2.11
N PRO A 71 -0.53 -6.02 -2.60
CA PRO A 71 -0.25 -5.87 -4.02
C PRO A 71 -0.69 -7.07 -4.85
N GLU A 72 -0.74 -8.26 -4.27
CA GLU A 72 -1.25 -9.47 -4.91
C GLU A 72 -2.71 -9.35 -5.35
N GLN A 73 -3.53 -8.55 -4.65
CA GLN A 73 -4.93 -8.33 -5.01
C GLN A 73 -5.08 -7.40 -6.22
N LEU A 74 -4.09 -6.52 -6.47
CA LEU A 74 -4.08 -5.64 -7.64
C LEU A 74 -3.90 -6.40 -8.94
N PHE A 75 -3.22 -7.54 -8.87
CA PHE A 75 -2.80 -8.32 -10.03
C PHE A 75 -3.40 -9.74 -10.01
N ALA A 76 -4.40 -10.01 -9.15
CA ALA A 76 -5.01 -11.34 -9.04
C ALA A 76 -5.93 -11.66 -10.22
N ASP A 77 -6.68 -10.68 -10.72
CA ASP A 77 -7.62 -10.87 -11.82
C ASP A 77 -6.91 -10.71 -13.18
N ASP A 78 -7.01 -11.71 -14.04
CA ASP A 78 -6.46 -11.68 -15.39
C ASP A 78 -7.39 -10.97 -16.39
N ASP A 79 -8.70 -10.88 -16.07
CA ASP A 79 -9.74 -10.35 -16.97
C ASP A 79 -10.14 -8.89 -16.65
N GLY A 80 -9.53 -8.26 -15.66
CA GLY A 80 -9.89 -6.91 -15.24
C GLY A 80 -9.12 -5.80 -15.97
N CYS A 81 -9.83 -4.74 -16.35
CA CYS A 81 -9.22 -3.51 -16.84
C CYS A 81 -8.34 -2.89 -15.75
N LEU A 82 -7.02 -2.94 -15.92
CA LEU A 82 -6.05 -2.45 -14.92
C LEU A 82 -6.33 -1.02 -14.44
N PRO A 83 -6.63 -0.03 -15.32
CA PRO A 83 -7.02 1.31 -14.87
C PRO A 83 -8.22 1.30 -13.93
N SER A 84 -9.25 0.49 -14.20
CA SER A 84 -10.44 0.40 -13.35
C SER A 84 -10.14 -0.26 -11.99
N ILE A 85 -9.33 -1.31 -11.96
CA ILE A 85 -8.90 -1.97 -10.71
C ILE A 85 -8.14 -0.98 -9.82
N LEU A 86 -7.14 -0.30 -10.37
CA LEU A 86 -6.33 0.69 -9.64
C LEU A 86 -7.18 1.88 -9.17
N THR A 87 -8.11 2.33 -10.00
CA THR A 87 -9.05 3.42 -9.65
C THR A 87 -9.95 3.02 -8.49
N LYS A 88 -10.60 1.87 -8.56
CA LYS A 88 -11.47 1.36 -7.48
C LYS A 88 -10.70 1.21 -6.18
N GLN A 89 -9.48 0.71 -6.23
CA GLN A 89 -8.65 0.55 -5.04
C GLN A 89 -8.32 1.89 -4.38
N ILE A 90 -7.80 2.87 -5.13
CA ILE A 90 -7.40 4.15 -4.55
C ILE A 90 -8.59 5.00 -4.09
N LEU A 91 -9.74 4.88 -4.77
CA LEU A 91 -10.95 5.61 -4.41
C LEU A 91 -11.81 4.89 -3.36
N SER A 92 -11.53 3.62 -3.06
CA SER A 92 -12.28 2.87 -2.04
C SER A 92 -12.31 3.62 -0.71
N ARG A 93 -13.43 3.53 0.01
CA ARG A 93 -13.54 4.12 1.34
C ARG A 93 -12.65 3.36 2.33
N LYS A 94 -11.85 4.10 3.08
CA LYS A 94 -11.07 3.54 4.19
C LYS A 94 -11.98 3.25 5.37
N ALA A 95 -11.98 2.01 5.87
CA ALA A 95 -12.68 1.68 7.11
C ALA A 95 -12.02 2.41 8.31
N ALA A 96 -12.78 2.64 9.38
CA ALA A 96 -12.30 3.44 10.52
C ALA A 96 -11.01 2.90 11.16
N ASN A 97 -10.83 1.58 11.16
CA ASN A 97 -9.66 0.90 11.75
C ASN A 97 -8.70 0.32 10.71
N GLU A 98 -8.93 0.57 9.43
CA GLU A 98 -8.05 0.10 8.35
C GLU A 98 -6.74 0.89 8.33
N ILE A 99 -5.61 0.19 8.29
CA ILE A 99 -4.30 0.77 8.04
C ILE A 99 -3.94 0.42 6.61
N ARG A 100 -3.66 1.45 5.80
CA ARG A 100 -3.23 1.32 4.42
C ARG A 100 -1.73 1.58 4.30
N VAL A 101 -1.15 1.12 3.22
CA VAL A 101 0.27 1.31 2.92
C VAL A 101 0.72 2.76 3.06
N LEU A 102 -0.09 3.73 2.64
CA LEU A 102 0.24 5.16 2.76
C LEU A 102 0.35 5.65 4.20
N ASP A 103 -0.38 5.06 5.16
CA ASP A 103 -0.24 5.42 6.57
C ASP A 103 1.17 5.10 7.10
N ILE A 104 1.77 4.01 6.61
CA ILE A 104 3.14 3.58 6.97
C ILE A 104 4.17 4.42 6.20
N VAL A 105 3.97 4.57 4.89
CA VAL A 105 4.90 5.27 3.98
C VAL A 105 5.11 6.71 4.44
N ILE A 106 4.03 7.44 4.74
CA ILE A 106 4.10 8.86 5.15
C ILE A 106 4.91 9.03 6.43
N GLN A 107 4.77 8.15 7.41
CA GLN A 107 5.53 8.21 8.65
C GLN A 107 7.03 7.96 8.45
N SER A 108 7.40 7.35 7.32
CA SER A 108 8.76 6.85 7.10
C SER A 108 9.52 7.59 5.98
N PHE A 109 8.96 8.62 5.35
CA PHE A 109 9.60 9.36 4.25
C PHE A 109 10.96 9.99 4.60
N ALA A 110 11.16 10.38 5.85
CA ALA A 110 12.41 11.01 6.27
C ALA A 110 13.55 10.00 6.55
N SER A 111 13.26 8.70 6.56
CA SER A 111 14.25 7.66 6.87
C SER A 111 14.90 7.10 5.60
N PRO A 112 16.24 7.26 5.43
CA PRO A 112 16.95 6.66 4.31
C PRO A 112 16.90 5.13 4.31
N ALA A 113 16.82 4.50 5.50
CA ALA A 113 16.69 3.06 5.61
C ALA A 113 15.31 2.59 5.14
N ALA A 114 14.24 3.27 5.56
CA ALA A 114 12.89 2.99 5.08
C ALA A 114 12.76 3.23 3.58
N SER A 115 13.35 4.31 3.04
CA SER A 115 13.30 4.61 1.61
C SER A 115 13.87 3.49 0.74
N ARG A 116 14.94 2.79 1.20
CA ARG A 116 15.47 1.63 0.49
C ARG A 116 14.48 0.47 0.44
N VAL A 117 13.83 0.17 1.57
CA VAL A 117 12.83 -0.89 1.65
C VAL A 117 11.59 -0.54 0.84
N LEU A 118 11.15 0.72 0.86
CA LEU A 118 10.01 1.18 0.07
C LEU A 118 10.29 1.13 -1.44
N ASN A 119 11.55 1.40 -1.85
CA ASN A 119 11.95 1.24 -3.25
C ASN A 119 11.95 -0.24 -3.67
N GLU A 120 12.45 -1.14 -2.81
CA GLU A 120 12.38 -2.60 -3.03
C GLU A 120 10.92 -3.06 -3.19
N PHE A 121 10.04 -2.66 -2.28
CA PHE A 121 8.60 -2.95 -2.36
C PHE A 121 7.98 -2.41 -3.67
N LEU A 122 8.27 -1.15 -4.04
CA LEU A 122 7.76 -0.57 -5.29
C LEU A 122 8.19 -1.40 -6.50
N GLU A 123 9.46 -1.78 -6.54
CA GLU A 123 10.02 -2.53 -7.67
C GLU A 123 9.51 -3.98 -7.73
N GLU A 124 9.50 -4.69 -6.61
CA GLU A 124 9.17 -6.12 -6.56
C GLU A 124 7.66 -6.39 -6.56
N ASP A 125 6.89 -5.59 -5.85
CA ASP A 125 5.47 -5.87 -5.61
C ASP A 125 4.52 -5.01 -6.46
N PHE A 126 5.01 -3.99 -7.18
CA PHE A 126 4.19 -3.17 -8.07
C PHE A 126 4.73 -3.09 -9.49
N VAL A 127 5.95 -2.57 -9.70
CA VAL A 127 6.48 -2.31 -11.05
C VAL A 127 6.71 -3.62 -11.81
N THR A 128 7.38 -4.58 -11.19
CA THR A 128 7.70 -5.87 -11.84
C THR A 128 6.44 -6.68 -12.18
N PRO A 129 5.46 -6.87 -11.28
CA PRO A 129 4.21 -7.55 -11.62
C PRO A 129 3.43 -6.84 -12.73
N LEU A 130 3.32 -5.50 -12.68
CA LEU A 130 2.63 -4.72 -13.70
C LEU A 130 3.24 -4.92 -15.09
N VAL A 131 4.56 -4.76 -15.21
CA VAL A 131 5.26 -4.94 -16.49
C VAL A 131 5.23 -6.39 -16.96
N SER A 132 5.26 -7.37 -16.07
CA SER A 132 5.15 -8.79 -16.42
C SER A 132 3.79 -9.12 -17.05
N LYS A 133 2.69 -8.55 -16.53
CA LYS A 133 1.35 -8.71 -17.09
C LYS A 133 1.12 -7.84 -18.34
N HIS A 134 1.76 -6.69 -18.41
CA HIS A 134 1.62 -5.73 -19.52
C HIS A 134 3.01 -5.39 -20.12
N PRO A 135 3.61 -6.30 -20.93
CA PRO A 135 4.99 -6.15 -21.42
C PRO A 135 5.23 -4.90 -22.29
N MET A 136 4.16 -4.31 -22.85
CA MET A 136 4.26 -3.09 -23.65
C MET A 136 4.41 -1.83 -22.77
N VAL A 137 4.14 -1.92 -21.47
CA VAL A 137 4.25 -0.79 -20.53
C VAL A 137 5.72 -0.67 -20.05
N PRO A 138 6.40 0.45 -20.35
CA PRO A 138 7.75 0.67 -19.83
C PRO A 138 7.75 0.80 -18.31
N ARG A 139 8.80 0.30 -17.63
CA ARG A 139 8.94 0.37 -16.15
C ARG A 139 8.74 1.79 -15.59
N ARG A 140 9.25 2.84 -16.28
CA ARG A 140 9.04 4.23 -15.87
C ARG A 140 7.57 4.64 -15.81
N ARG A 141 6.71 4.09 -16.68
CA ARG A 141 5.27 4.38 -16.68
C ARG A 141 4.57 3.66 -15.54
N ALA A 142 4.96 2.43 -15.24
CA ALA A 142 4.49 1.74 -14.04
C ALA A 142 4.83 2.54 -12.76
N ALA A 143 6.05 3.08 -12.67
CA ALA A 143 6.45 3.94 -11.55
C ALA A 143 5.65 5.27 -11.52
N LEU A 144 5.33 5.87 -12.68
CA LEU A 144 4.47 7.06 -12.76
C LEU A 144 3.03 6.78 -12.31
N VAL A 145 2.48 5.60 -12.63
CA VAL A 145 1.18 5.16 -12.10
C VAL A 145 1.24 5.09 -10.57
N ALA A 146 2.26 4.45 -10.00
CA ALA A 146 2.44 4.39 -8.54
C ALA A 146 2.53 5.78 -7.91
N ALA A 147 3.28 6.70 -8.53
CA ALA A 147 3.39 8.08 -8.07
C ALA A 147 2.05 8.83 -8.11
N PHE A 148 1.28 8.65 -9.18
CA PHE A 148 -0.07 9.22 -9.31
C PHE A 148 -1.02 8.67 -8.25
N LEU A 149 -1.07 7.35 -8.05
CA LEU A 149 -1.90 6.71 -7.04
C LEU A 149 -1.52 7.19 -5.62
N ALA A 150 -0.21 7.26 -5.32
CA ALA A 150 0.26 7.79 -4.04
C ALA A 150 -0.18 9.24 -3.83
N GLY A 151 -0.06 10.09 -4.85
CA GLY A 151 -0.51 11.49 -4.81
C GLY A 151 -2.02 11.62 -4.55
N VAL A 152 -2.85 10.86 -5.30
CA VAL A 152 -4.31 10.83 -5.10
C VAL A 152 -4.64 10.36 -3.69
N GLY A 153 -4.01 9.29 -3.22
CA GLY A 153 -4.24 8.76 -1.87
C GLY A 153 -3.84 9.74 -0.76
N ILE A 154 -2.71 10.43 -0.89
CA ILE A 154 -2.29 11.47 0.06
C ILE A 154 -3.30 12.62 0.09
N LEU A 155 -3.70 13.14 -1.07
CA LEU A 155 -4.66 14.24 -1.14
C LEU A 155 -6.04 13.84 -0.58
N LYS A 156 -6.50 12.63 -0.88
CA LYS A 156 -7.82 12.14 -0.47
C LYS A 156 -7.86 11.72 1.00
N ASP A 157 -6.92 10.88 1.44
CA ASP A 157 -7.01 10.20 2.74
C ASP A 157 -6.26 10.93 3.87
N VAL A 158 -5.23 11.71 3.53
CA VAL A 158 -4.38 12.41 4.52
C VAL A 158 -4.72 13.90 4.60
N ILE A 159 -4.64 14.60 3.47
CA ILE A 159 -4.92 16.04 3.39
C ILE A 159 -6.42 16.30 3.41
N LYS A 160 -7.23 15.32 2.94
CA LYS A 160 -8.69 15.42 2.84
C LYS A 160 -9.13 16.60 1.96
N ALA A 161 -8.51 16.70 0.80
CA ALA A 161 -8.76 17.78 -0.15
C ALA A 161 -10.24 17.78 -0.60
N ASP A 162 -10.94 18.87 -0.31
CA ASP A 162 -12.37 19.04 -0.61
C ASP A 162 -12.77 18.69 -2.05
N PRO A 163 -12.01 19.07 -3.10
CA PRO A 163 -12.37 18.71 -4.49
C PRO A 163 -12.45 17.20 -4.75
N LEU A 164 -11.68 16.39 -3.99
CA LEU A 164 -11.70 14.92 -4.11
C LEU A 164 -12.74 14.24 -3.22
N LEU A 165 -13.35 14.97 -2.28
CA LEU A 165 -14.27 14.40 -1.29
C LEU A 165 -15.72 14.85 -1.49
N LYS A 166 -15.93 16.07 -2.01
CA LYS A 166 -17.25 16.72 -2.09
C LYS A 166 -17.81 16.82 -3.52
N GLY A 167 -17.05 16.31 -4.51
CA GLY A 167 -17.47 16.31 -5.90
C GLY A 167 -18.36 15.12 -6.29
N ASP A 168 -18.66 15.03 -7.58
CA ASP A 168 -19.29 13.85 -8.16
C ASP A 168 -18.31 12.67 -8.13
N ALA A 169 -18.68 11.63 -7.39
CA ALA A 169 -17.83 10.44 -7.22
C ALA A 169 -17.63 9.68 -8.54
N ALA A 170 -18.64 9.64 -9.40
CA ALA A 170 -18.56 8.96 -10.71
C ALA A 170 -17.65 9.73 -11.67
N ALA A 171 -17.74 11.06 -11.67
CA ALA A 171 -16.83 11.90 -12.45
C ALA A 171 -15.37 11.75 -11.97
N LEU A 172 -15.14 11.73 -10.67
CA LEU A 172 -13.79 11.51 -10.11
C LEU A 172 -13.25 10.11 -10.48
N GLU A 173 -14.08 9.08 -10.42
CA GLU A 173 -13.69 7.72 -10.82
C GLU A 173 -13.25 7.68 -12.27
N GLU A 174 -14.02 8.31 -13.16
CA GLU A 174 -13.70 8.39 -14.58
C GLU A 174 -12.43 9.20 -14.84
N ASP A 175 -12.26 10.37 -14.19
CA ASP A 175 -11.07 11.19 -14.34
C ASP A 175 -9.80 10.43 -13.92
N VAL A 176 -9.83 9.74 -12.76
CA VAL A 176 -8.70 8.94 -12.27
C VAL A 176 -8.38 7.79 -13.22
N ARG A 177 -9.43 7.09 -13.71
CA ARG A 177 -9.29 5.99 -14.67
C ARG A 177 -8.64 6.47 -15.98
N MET A 178 -9.08 7.59 -16.52
CA MET A 178 -8.53 8.17 -17.75
C MET A 178 -7.06 8.57 -17.59
N VAL A 179 -6.69 9.17 -16.46
CA VAL A 179 -5.29 9.55 -16.19
C VAL A 179 -4.39 8.31 -16.11
N ILE A 180 -4.84 7.25 -15.42
CA ILE A 180 -4.08 6.00 -15.35
C ILE A 180 -3.90 5.41 -16.75
N ALA A 181 -4.97 5.34 -17.54
CA ALA A 181 -4.94 4.84 -18.92
C ALA A 181 -3.97 5.64 -19.79
N ALA A 182 -3.99 6.97 -19.69
CA ALA A 182 -3.07 7.84 -20.42
C ALA A 182 -1.61 7.64 -20.02
N ILE A 183 -1.32 7.46 -18.72
CA ILE A 183 0.04 7.14 -18.26
C ILE A 183 0.52 5.80 -18.83
N LEU A 184 -0.36 4.83 -18.92
CA LEU A 184 -0.06 3.50 -19.48
C LEU A 184 -0.02 3.52 -21.03
N GLU A 185 -0.46 4.60 -21.68
CA GLU A 185 -0.67 4.68 -23.15
C GLU A 185 -1.63 3.61 -23.70
N LEU A 186 -2.64 3.28 -22.92
CA LEU A 186 -3.73 2.44 -23.42
C LEU A 186 -4.60 3.28 -24.34
N GLY A 187 -4.79 2.80 -25.58
CA GLY A 187 -5.65 3.47 -26.55
C GLY A 187 -7.13 3.42 -26.15
N PRO A 188 -8.00 4.26 -26.77
CA PRO A 188 -9.46 4.22 -26.50
C PRO A 188 -10.06 2.83 -26.71
N ASN A 189 -9.57 2.08 -27.69
CA ASN A 189 -10.03 0.72 -27.99
C ASN A 189 -9.59 -0.32 -26.95
N ASP A 190 -8.51 -0.06 -26.19
CA ASP A 190 -8.01 -0.96 -25.13
C ASP A 190 -8.83 -0.81 -23.85
N LEU A 191 -9.59 0.28 -23.73
CA LEU A 191 -10.46 0.55 -22.59
C LEU A 191 -11.80 -0.17 -22.69
N ASP A 192 -12.30 -0.40 -23.91
CA ASP A 192 -13.61 -1.00 -24.17
C ASP A 192 -13.56 -2.54 -24.25
N THR A 193 -12.44 -3.12 -24.67
CA THR A 193 -12.32 -4.59 -24.89
C THR A 193 -11.99 -5.38 -23.62
N SER A 194 -11.61 -4.73 -22.54
CA SER A 194 -11.20 -5.39 -21.28
C SER A 194 -12.00 -4.92 -20.05
N CYS A 195 -13.06 -4.11 -20.26
CA CYS A 195 -13.86 -3.54 -19.16
C CYS A 195 -15.35 -3.93 -19.21
N ASP A 196 -15.77 -4.89 -20.10
CA ASP A 196 -17.14 -5.47 -20.13
C ASP A 196 -17.23 -6.72 -19.26
#